data_868769d98da6afa1211e1880f48859a0
#
_entry.id   868769d98da6afa1211e1880f48859a0
#
_cell.length_a   1.000
_cell.length_b   1.000
_cell.length_c   1.000
_cell.angle_alpha   90.00
_cell.angle_beta   90.00
_cell.angle_gamma   90.00
#
_symmetry.space_group_name_H-M   'P 1'
#
loop_
_entity.id
_entity.type
_entity.pdbx_description
1 polymer ?
#
loop_
_entity_poly.entity_id
_entity_poly.type
_entity_poly.pdbx_seq_one_letter_code
_entity_poly.pdbx_strand_id
1 'polypeptide(L)'
;MPALTPEEDYLLATTPAESLLSLKMLQPENITDTLHAYQMAKRCNVKRVMAESVKWGTRGARINSISPGIIVTPLAVDEFNGPRGAFYKNMFAKCPAGRPGTADEVADVAELLLNDKSSFITGADFLIDGGATASYFYGPLKPEE
;
A
#
# COMPACT_ATOMS: atom_id res chain seq x y z
N MET A 1 -7.18 -0.82 7.74
CA MET A 1 -6.41 0.45 7.81
C MET A 1 -7.10 1.39 8.78
N PRO A 2 -6.37 2.19 9.57
CA PRO A 2 -6.99 3.15 10.47
C PRO A 2 -7.87 4.13 9.68
N ALA A 3 -9.03 4.47 10.26
CA ALA A 3 -9.91 5.48 9.71
C ALA A 3 -9.29 6.86 10.02
N LEU A 4 -8.73 7.51 9.02
CA LEU A 4 -8.22 8.87 9.11
C LEU A 4 -9.22 9.85 8.51
N THR A 5 -9.28 11.05 9.07
CA THR A 5 -10.02 12.15 8.48
C THR A 5 -9.33 12.66 7.22
N PRO A 6 -10.02 13.37 6.32
CA PRO A 6 -9.39 14.03 5.19
C PRO A 6 -8.28 15.01 5.58
N GLU A 7 -8.42 15.67 6.72
CA GLU A 7 -7.41 16.59 7.26
C GLU A 7 -6.14 15.84 7.70
N GLU A 8 -6.29 14.72 8.39
CA GLU A 8 -5.15 13.87 8.77
C GLU A 8 -4.43 13.31 7.55
N ASP A 9 -5.15 12.87 6.53
CA ASP A 9 -4.56 12.45 5.25
C ASP A 9 -3.79 13.59 4.58
N TYR A 10 -4.34 14.82 4.60
CA TYR A 10 -3.67 15.99 4.07
C TYR A 10 -2.37 16.30 4.83
N LEU A 11 -2.38 16.23 6.16
CA LEU A 11 -1.20 16.43 6.99
C LEU A 11 -0.12 15.37 6.72
N LEU A 12 -0.50 14.09 6.60
CA LEU A 12 0.44 13.02 6.21
C LEU A 12 1.08 13.29 4.84
N ALA A 13 0.30 13.80 3.90
CA ALA A 13 0.74 14.08 2.53
C ALA A 13 1.72 15.25 2.44
N THR A 14 1.52 16.31 3.23
CA THR A 14 2.13 17.62 2.99
C THR A 14 3.13 18.06 4.06
N THR A 15 3.08 17.50 5.27
CA THR A 15 4.05 17.86 6.33
C THR A 15 5.47 17.50 5.91
N PRO A 16 6.45 18.40 6.04
CA PRO A 16 7.85 18.12 5.77
C PRO A 16 8.34 16.87 6.51
N ALA A 17 9.26 16.12 5.90
CA ALA A 17 9.72 14.84 6.45
C ALA A 17 10.33 14.98 7.84
N GLU A 18 11.10 16.05 8.06
CA GLU A 18 11.74 16.39 9.34
C GLU A 18 10.73 16.71 10.46
N SER A 19 9.52 17.13 10.11
CA SER A 19 8.45 17.47 11.06
C SER A 19 7.35 16.41 11.11
N LEU A 20 7.43 15.36 10.28
CA LEU A 20 6.34 14.39 10.12
C LEU A 20 6.00 13.69 11.45
N LEU A 21 7.01 13.30 12.22
CA LEU A 21 6.80 12.63 13.51
C LEU A 21 6.26 13.56 14.62
N SER A 22 6.16 14.87 14.39
CA SER A 22 5.49 15.79 15.34
C SER A 22 3.96 15.77 15.22
N LEU A 23 3.41 15.16 14.18
CA LEU A 23 1.97 15.04 14.03
C LEU A 23 1.35 14.24 15.17
N LYS A 24 0.24 14.76 15.73
CA LYS A 24 -0.45 14.14 16.87
C LYS A 24 -0.78 12.66 16.62
N MET A 25 -1.26 12.33 15.43
CA MET A 25 -1.64 10.97 15.06
C MET A 25 -0.47 9.98 15.00
N LEU A 26 0.78 10.47 14.94
CA LEU A 26 1.99 9.65 14.87
C LEU A 26 2.75 9.61 16.21
N GLN A 27 2.20 10.25 17.26
CA GLN A 27 2.81 10.18 18.59
C GLN A 27 2.65 8.76 19.19
N PRO A 28 3.59 8.31 20.02
CA PRO A 28 3.58 6.96 20.59
C PRO A 28 2.26 6.59 21.28
N GLU A 29 1.62 7.53 21.96
CA GLU A 29 0.34 7.33 22.65
C GLU A 29 -0.85 7.08 21.71
N ASN A 30 -0.71 7.44 20.42
CA ASN A 30 -1.75 7.26 19.40
C ASN A 30 -1.48 6.09 18.47
N ILE A 31 -0.31 5.44 18.58
CA ILE A 31 0.05 4.24 17.82
C ILE A 31 -0.16 3.01 18.71
N THR A 32 -1.19 2.23 18.41
CA THR A 32 -1.65 1.13 19.29
C THR A 32 -0.71 -0.07 19.31
N ASP A 33 -0.06 -0.36 18.16
CA ASP A 33 0.80 -1.51 17.98
C ASP A 33 1.66 -1.39 16.71
N THR A 34 2.51 -2.38 16.46
CA THR A 34 3.41 -2.40 15.30
C THR A 34 2.67 -2.49 13.96
N LEU A 35 1.51 -3.14 13.91
CA LEU A 35 0.70 -3.22 12.69
C LEU A 35 0.10 -1.85 12.37
N HIS A 36 -0.40 -1.14 13.38
CA HIS A 36 -0.90 0.23 13.21
C HIS A 36 0.20 1.16 12.71
N ALA A 37 1.40 1.10 13.31
CA ALA A 37 2.56 1.88 12.84
C ALA A 37 2.89 1.59 11.38
N TYR A 38 2.92 0.32 10.99
CA TYR A 38 3.15 -0.11 9.61
C TYR A 38 2.07 0.45 8.65
N GLN A 39 0.79 0.31 9.00
CA GLN A 39 -0.31 0.79 8.19
C GLN A 39 -0.28 2.32 8.00
N MET A 40 0.04 3.07 9.06
CA MET A 40 0.21 4.52 9.00
C MET A 40 1.36 4.93 8.08
N ALA A 41 2.52 4.25 8.19
CA ALA A 41 3.67 4.50 7.33
C ALA A 41 3.34 4.23 5.85
N LYS A 42 2.66 3.14 5.53
CA LYS A 42 2.28 2.80 4.16
C LYS A 42 1.24 3.78 3.59
N ARG A 43 0.25 4.18 4.39
CA ARG A 43 -0.73 5.20 3.98
C ARG A 43 -0.04 6.54 3.71
N CYS A 44 0.87 6.94 4.58
CA CYS A 44 1.68 8.15 4.41
C CYS A 44 2.43 8.13 3.08
N ASN A 45 3.12 7.03 2.74
CA ASN A 45 3.86 6.91 1.48
C ASN A 45 2.97 7.18 0.26
N VAL A 46 1.80 6.54 0.18
CA VAL A 46 0.86 6.72 -0.95
C VAL A 46 0.38 8.17 -1.04
N LYS A 47 0.00 8.76 0.08
CA LYS A 47 -0.48 10.15 0.13
C LYS A 47 0.61 11.16 -0.26
N ARG A 48 1.85 10.93 0.18
CA ARG A 48 3.00 11.76 -0.18
C ARG A 48 3.34 11.66 -1.66
N VAL A 49 3.31 10.48 -2.26
CA VAL A 49 3.50 10.32 -3.70
C VAL A 49 2.48 11.14 -4.48
N MET A 50 1.21 11.09 -4.08
CA MET A 50 0.16 11.90 -4.70
C MET A 50 0.44 13.40 -4.58
N ALA A 51 0.76 13.90 -3.38
CA ALA A 51 1.05 15.33 -3.16
C ALA A 51 2.32 15.79 -3.89
N GLU A 52 3.40 14.99 -3.83
CA GLU A 52 4.67 15.32 -4.48
C GLU A 52 4.56 15.32 -6.02
N SER A 53 3.62 14.57 -6.60
CA SER A 53 3.43 14.55 -8.06
C SER A 53 3.19 15.94 -8.65
N VAL A 54 2.56 16.83 -7.90
CA VAL A 54 2.34 18.23 -8.31
C VAL A 54 3.68 18.96 -8.48
N LYS A 55 4.59 18.81 -7.52
CA LYS A 55 5.92 19.43 -7.57
C LYS A 55 6.81 18.79 -8.65
N TRP A 56 6.74 17.47 -8.79
CA TRP A 56 7.50 16.74 -9.81
C TRP A 56 7.05 17.14 -11.21
N GLY A 57 5.74 17.34 -11.40
CA GLY A 57 5.16 17.81 -12.67
C GLY A 57 5.71 19.14 -13.14
N THR A 58 6.03 20.07 -12.24
CA THR A 58 6.64 21.37 -12.60
C THR A 58 8.04 21.23 -13.21
N ARG A 59 8.68 20.07 -13.02
CA ARG A 59 9.99 19.72 -13.58
C ARG A 59 9.90 18.74 -14.76
N GLY A 60 8.68 18.46 -15.25
CA GLY A 60 8.44 17.50 -16.31
C GLY A 60 8.68 16.04 -15.89
N ALA A 61 8.68 15.75 -14.58
CA ALA A 61 8.90 14.41 -14.06
C ALA A 61 7.60 13.80 -13.49
N ARG A 62 7.53 12.48 -13.45
CA ARG A 62 6.40 11.71 -12.93
C ARG A 62 6.83 10.93 -11.68
N ILE A 63 5.89 10.73 -10.77
CA ILE A 63 6.06 9.90 -9.59
C ILE A 63 4.77 9.11 -9.35
N ASN A 64 4.88 7.80 -9.17
CA ASN A 64 3.77 6.92 -8.87
C ASN A 64 4.20 5.94 -7.77
N SER A 65 3.25 5.23 -7.19
CA SER A 65 3.49 4.13 -6.27
C SER A 65 2.84 2.84 -6.77
N ILE A 66 3.38 1.72 -6.31
CA ILE A 66 2.79 0.40 -6.46
C ILE A 66 2.49 -0.11 -5.06
N SER A 67 1.27 -0.57 -4.84
CA SER A 67 0.82 -1.21 -3.61
C SER A 67 0.59 -2.69 -3.88
N PRO A 68 1.63 -3.53 -3.75
CA PRO A 68 1.49 -4.97 -3.95
C PRO A 68 0.77 -5.61 -2.76
N GLY A 69 -0.02 -6.62 -3.06
CA GLY A 69 -0.56 -7.53 -2.07
C GLY A 69 0.53 -8.47 -1.54
N ILE A 70 0.15 -9.72 -1.29
CA ILE A 70 1.12 -10.73 -0.85
C ILE A 70 1.88 -11.25 -2.05
N ILE A 71 3.19 -11.02 -2.04
CA ILE A 71 4.12 -11.42 -3.09
C ILE A 71 5.04 -12.52 -2.57
N VAL A 72 5.26 -13.56 -3.37
CA VAL A 72 6.21 -14.64 -3.05
C VAL A 72 7.62 -14.09 -2.99
N THR A 73 8.16 -14.06 -1.77
CA THR A 73 9.53 -13.67 -1.45
C THR A 73 10.09 -14.71 -0.48
N PRO A 74 11.41 -14.79 -0.26
CA PRO A 74 11.96 -15.68 0.77
C PRO A 74 11.26 -15.51 2.13
N LEU A 75 11.06 -14.28 2.58
CA LEU A 75 10.32 -13.99 3.82
C LEU A 75 8.88 -14.50 3.77
N ALA A 76 8.17 -14.31 2.66
CA ALA A 76 6.79 -14.79 2.52
C ALA A 76 6.71 -16.31 2.55
N VAL A 77 7.68 -17.00 1.95
CA VAL A 77 7.74 -18.48 2.01
C VAL A 77 7.91 -18.97 3.46
N ASP A 78 8.76 -18.31 4.25
CA ASP A 78 8.91 -18.62 5.68
C ASP A 78 7.60 -18.36 6.44
N GLU A 79 6.90 -17.27 6.17
CA GLU A 79 5.60 -16.97 6.76
C GLU A 79 4.50 -17.97 6.37
N PHE A 80 4.48 -18.42 5.09
CA PHE A 80 3.50 -19.42 4.61
C PHE A 80 3.69 -20.79 5.25
N ASN A 81 4.91 -21.12 5.64
CA ASN A 81 5.25 -22.35 6.33
C ASN A 81 5.28 -22.20 7.87
N GLY A 82 5.13 -20.98 8.38
CA GLY A 82 5.15 -20.64 9.78
C GLY A 82 3.75 -20.68 10.44
N PRO A 83 3.64 -20.17 11.67
CA PRO A 83 2.38 -20.15 12.45
C PRO A 83 1.22 -19.44 11.75
N ARG A 84 1.51 -18.51 10.81
CA ARG A 84 0.50 -17.78 10.02
C ARG A 84 0.11 -18.47 8.71
N GLY A 85 0.70 -19.62 8.39
CA GLY A 85 0.46 -20.29 7.10
C GLY A 85 -1.00 -20.61 6.81
N ALA A 86 -1.76 -21.03 7.81
CA ALA A 86 -3.21 -21.28 7.66
C ALA A 86 -3.99 -19.99 7.33
N PHE A 87 -3.62 -18.86 7.92
CA PHE A 87 -4.21 -17.55 7.63
C PHE A 87 -3.99 -17.16 6.16
N TYR A 88 -2.75 -17.27 5.67
CA TYR A 88 -2.43 -16.93 4.28
C TYR A 88 -3.16 -17.85 3.29
N LYS A 89 -3.20 -19.17 3.55
CA LYS A 89 -3.95 -20.12 2.70
C LYS A 89 -5.43 -19.79 2.61
N ASN A 90 -6.05 -19.44 3.75
CA ASN A 90 -7.46 -19.02 3.78
C ASN A 90 -7.66 -17.71 2.99
N MET A 91 -6.73 -16.76 3.13
CA MET A 91 -6.82 -15.49 2.42
C MET A 91 -6.70 -15.70 0.90
N PHE A 92 -5.76 -16.53 0.43
CA PHE A 92 -5.66 -16.86 -1.00
C PHE A 92 -6.92 -17.56 -1.52
N ALA A 93 -7.48 -18.52 -0.77
CA ALA A 93 -8.70 -19.21 -1.19
C ALA A 93 -9.91 -18.26 -1.33
N LYS A 94 -9.90 -17.14 -0.61
CA LYS A 94 -10.96 -16.13 -0.63
C LYS A 94 -10.63 -14.90 -1.49
N CYS A 95 -9.45 -14.87 -2.09
CA CYS A 95 -9.00 -13.81 -2.99
C CYS A 95 -9.33 -14.20 -4.43
N PRO A 96 -9.80 -13.29 -5.30
CA PRO A 96 -10.11 -13.59 -6.69
C PRO A 96 -9.01 -14.29 -7.49
N ALA A 97 -7.75 -13.91 -7.27
CA ALA A 97 -6.61 -14.55 -7.94
C ALA A 97 -6.34 -15.99 -7.44
N GLY A 98 -6.79 -16.35 -6.24
CA GLY A 98 -6.60 -17.69 -5.66
C GLY A 98 -5.15 -18.03 -5.26
N ARG A 99 -4.22 -17.08 -5.33
CA ARG A 99 -2.78 -17.29 -5.09
C ARG A 99 -2.08 -15.98 -4.67
N PRO A 100 -0.87 -16.06 -4.11
CA PRO A 100 0.01 -14.89 -4.00
C PRO A 100 0.48 -14.43 -5.38
N GLY A 101 0.91 -13.16 -5.48
CA GLY A 101 1.59 -12.62 -6.64
C GLY A 101 3.06 -13.00 -6.69
N THR A 102 3.72 -12.70 -7.81
CA THR A 102 5.15 -12.90 -7.99
C THR A 102 5.90 -11.57 -8.09
N ALA A 103 7.22 -11.61 -7.92
CA ALA A 103 8.06 -10.43 -8.09
C ALA A 103 8.01 -9.91 -9.54
N ASP A 104 7.93 -10.81 -10.51
CA ASP A 104 7.83 -10.45 -11.93
C ASP A 104 6.53 -9.69 -12.23
N GLU A 105 5.39 -10.07 -11.63
CA GLU A 105 4.13 -9.34 -11.79
C GLU A 105 4.21 -7.90 -11.24
N VAL A 106 5.03 -7.67 -10.21
CA VAL A 106 5.33 -6.32 -9.72
C VAL A 106 6.25 -5.58 -10.68
N ALA A 107 7.26 -6.27 -11.22
CA ALA A 107 8.22 -5.70 -12.16
C ALA A 107 7.54 -5.27 -13.48
N ASP A 108 6.59 -6.05 -14.00
CA ASP A 108 5.81 -5.72 -15.20
C ASP A 108 5.05 -4.39 -15.04
N VAL A 109 4.44 -4.17 -13.88
CA VAL A 109 3.77 -2.88 -13.57
C VAL A 109 4.80 -1.75 -13.44
N ALA A 110 5.94 -2.01 -12.80
CA ALA A 110 7.01 -1.02 -12.70
C ALA A 110 7.56 -0.64 -14.08
N GLU A 111 7.78 -1.61 -14.97
CA GLU A 111 8.19 -1.36 -16.36
C GLU A 111 7.20 -0.47 -17.09
N LEU A 112 5.90 -0.77 -17.00
CA LEU A 112 4.86 0.07 -17.58
C LEU A 112 4.94 1.51 -17.05
N LEU A 113 5.08 1.69 -15.73
CA LEU A 113 5.10 3.02 -15.12
C LEU A 113 6.36 3.83 -15.44
N LEU A 114 7.46 3.17 -15.73
CA LEU A 114 8.72 3.79 -16.14
C LEU A 114 8.81 4.06 -17.65
N ASN A 115 7.90 3.49 -18.44
CA ASN A 115 7.89 3.61 -19.89
C ASN A 115 7.18 4.88 -20.35
N ASP A 116 7.52 5.37 -21.54
CA ASP A 116 6.87 6.53 -22.17
C ASP A 116 5.37 6.31 -22.46
N LYS A 117 4.95 5.05 -22.61
CA LYS A 117 3.52 4.69 -22.76
C LYS A 117 2.66 5.12 -21.58
N SER A 118 3.26 5.33 -20.42
CA SER A 118 2.58 5.81 -19.20
C SER A 118 2.78 7.32 -18.96
N SER A 119 3.11 8.10 -20.00
CA SER A 119 3.43 9.53 -19.87
C SER A 119 2.33 10.38 -19.25
N PHE A 120 1.08 9.92 -19.28
CA PHE A 120 -0.06 10.61 -18.65
C PHE A 120 -0.40 10.09 -17.26
N ILE A 121 0.41 9.18 -16.69
CA ILE A 121 0.20 8.60 -15.37
C ILE A 121 1.20 9.23 -14.37
N THR A 122 0.68 10.02 -13.42
CA THR A 122 1.46 10.59 -12.32
C THR A 122 0.59 10.80 -11.08
N GLY A 123 1.14 10.63 -9.89
CA GLY A 123 0.43 10.75 -8.61
C GLY A 123 -0.52 9.58 -8.32
N ALA A 124 -0.45 8.51 -9.10
CA ALA A 124 -1.30 7.34 -8.94
C ALA A 124 -0.67 6.29 -8.03
N ASP A 125 -1.52 5.53 -7.35
CA ASP A 125 -1.15 4.30 -6.65
C ASP A 125 -1.76 3.10 -7.39
N PHE A 126 -0.91 2.14 -7.75
CA PHE A 126 -1.31 0.94 -8.48
C PHE A 126 -1.44 -0.22 -7.51
N LEU A 127 -2.67 -0.54 -7.15
CA LEU A 127 -2.99 -1.69 -6.34
C LEU A 127 -2.90 -2.97 -7.19
N ILE A 128 -1.99 -3.87 -6.83
CA ILE A 128 -1.75 -5.16 -7.50
C ILE A 128 -1.76 -6.29 -6.45
N ASP A 129 -2.94 -6.65 -5.97
CA ASP A 129 -3.14 -7.54 -4.82
C ASP A 129 -3.97 -8.79 -5.12
N GLY A 130 -4.18 -9.10 -6.41
CA GLY A 130 -4.99 -10.24 -6.82
C GLY A 130 -6.46 -10.14 -6.39
N GLY A 131 -6.94 -8.94 -6.07
CA GLY A 131 -8.30 -8.68 -5.62
C GLY A 131 -8.54 -8.90 -4.12
N ALA A 132 -7.47 -9.01 -3.32
CA ALA A 132 -7.61 -9.19 -1.87
C ALA A 132 -8.35 -8.02 -1.21
N THR A 133 -8.04 -6.78 -1.58
CA THR A 133 -8.75 -5.59 -1.09
C THR A 133 -10.22 -5.58 -1.52
N ALA A 134 -10.52 -5.93 -2.76
CA ALA A 134 -11.90 -6.04 -3.23
C ALA A 134 -12.67 -7.11 -2.44
N SER A 135 -12.05 -8.27 -2.20
CA SER A 135 -12.64 -9.34 -1.40
C SER A 135 -12.86 -8.93 0.07
N TYR A 136 -11.99 -8.09 0.62
CA TYR A 136 -12.15 -7.55 1.98
C TYR A 136 -13.37 -6.61 2.10
N PHE A 137 -13.62 -5.77 1.11
CA PHE A 137 -14.74 -4.82 1.19
C PHE A 137 -16.07 -5.42 0.70
N TYR A 138 -16.05 -6.31 -0.29
CA TYR A 138 -17.24 -6.75 -1.02
C TYR A 138 -17.38 -8.27 -1.14
N GLY A 139 -16.44 -9.04 -0.59
CA GLY A 139 -16.36 -10.47 -0.78
C GLY A 139 -16.13 -11.26 0.50
N PRO A 140 -15.67 -12.51 0.38
CA PRO A 140 -15.58 -13.44 1.50
C PRO A 140 -14.47 -13.15 2.52
N LEU A 141 -13.63 -12.14 2.29
CA LEU A 141 -12.67 -11.65 3.27
C LEU A 141 -13.24 -10.52 4.14
N LYS A 142 -14.47 -10.06 3.88
CA LYS A 142 -15.13 -9.05 4.71
C LYS A 142 -15.25 -9.57 6.15
N PRO A 143 -14.80 -8.79 7.17
CA PRO A 143 -15.03 -9.15 8.56
C PRO A 143 -16.52 -9.33 8.84
N GLU A 144 -16.88 -10.35 9.61
CA GLU A 144 -18.23 -10.48 10.17
C GLU A 144 -18.44 -9.32 11.16
N GLU A 145 -19.59 -8.66 11.08
CA GLU A 145 -19.99 -7.56 11.98
C GLU A 145 -20.33 -8.11 13.38
#